data_ef61732859064bdb13c71f2df0e7bf62
#
_entry.id   ef61732859064bdb13c71f2df0e7bf62
#
_cell.length_a   1.000
_cell.length_b   1.000
_cell.length_c   1.000
_cell.angle_alpha   90.00
_cell.angle_beta   90.00
_cell.angle_gamma   90.00
#
_symmetry.space_group_name_H-M   'P 1'
#
loop_
_entity.id
_entity.type
_entity.pdbx_description
1 polymer ?
#
loop_
_entity_poly.entity_id
_entity_poly.type
_entity_poly.pdbx_seq_one_letter_code
_entity_poly.pdbx_strand_id
1 'polypeptide(L)'
;MTAAPTAPPTSEDIAAIRARMPRAFGMTKPRRARAIAGWLAGGAWLVTLLWWFDITPMRIWNGLSGLLTIVRLMFPPSPGAQWADILQGMAESVAMAFLGTFAALVIAIPLGFLGARNVVVNALAHFSLRRAFDGLRGIDQLIWALTFVRAVGLGPLAGVLAICAAEIAVLAKLFAEAIENADARQGEAIAAVGGSGLLRIRYGLLPQVLPVMLSQFLYQFESNTRSASILGVVGAGGIGLQIAERIKVRYWDQVLFIILLIFATVAVIDALSSRVRGKLIGAG
;
A
#
# COMPACT_ATOMS: atom_id res chain seq x y z
N MET A 1 14.45 -42.42 -23.93
CA MET A 1 15.26 -41.91 -25.08
C MET A 1 15.53 -40.43 -24.76
N THR A 2 16.67 -40.16 -24.15
CA THR A 2 17.18 -38.82 -23.85
C THR A 2 17.84 -38.29 -25.13
N ALA A 3 17.27 -37.23 -25.72
CA ALA A 3 17.91 -36.54 -26.84
C ALA A 3 19.23 -35.92 -26.37
N ALA A 4 20.33 -36.28 -27.07
CA ALA A 4 21.65 -35.71 -26.82
C ALA A 4 21.62 -34.19 -27.04
N PRO A 5 22.38 -33.38 -26.28
CA PRO A 5 22.44 -31.95 -26.47
C PRO A 5 23.02 -31.67 -27.87
N THR A 6 22.22 -31.06 -28.72
CA THR A 6 22.66 -30.60 -30.05
C THR A 6 23.76 -29.54 -29.88
N ALA A 7 24.90 -29.76 -30.53
CA ALA A 7 26.00 -28.77 -30.56
C ALA A 7 25.46 -27.39 -31.00
N PRO A 8 26.00 -26.28 -30.47
CA PRO A 8 25.57 -24.96 -30.88
C PRO A 8 25.77 -24.79 -32.40
N PRO A 9 24.84 -24.14 -33.12
CA PRO A 9 24.89 -23.99 -34.56
C PRO A 9 26.17 -23.27 -34.99
N THR A 10 26.84 -23.78 -36.03
CA THR A 10 28.01 -23.17 -36.59
C THR A 10 27.67 -21.89 -37.37
N SER A 11 28.68 -21.05 -37.68
CA SER A 11 28.48 -19.84 -38.47
C SER A 11 27.90 -20.13 -39.87
N GLU A 12 28.22 -21.31 -40.45
CA GLU A 12 27.67 -21.79 -41.74
C GLU A 12 26.18 -22.20 -41.59
N ASP A 13 25.81 -22.86 -40.50
CA ASP A 13 24.41 -23.20 -40.22
C ASP A 13 23.57 -21.94 -40.06
N ILE A 14 24.08 -20.91 -39.36
CA ILE A 14 23.42 -19.61 -39.20
C ILE A 14 23.26 -18.90 -40.55
N ALA A 15 24.27 -18.98 -41.44
CA ALA A 15 24.16 -18.39 -42.77
C ALA A 15 23.13 -19.13 -43.66
N ALA A 16 23.10 -20.47 -43.59
CA ALA A 16 22.10 -21.28 -44.28
C ALA A 16 20.67 -21.05 -43.78
N ILE A 17 20.48 -20.94 -42.49
CA ILE A 17 19.16 -20.61 -41.85
C ILE A 17 18.74 -19.19 -42.25
N ARG A 18 19.67 -18.24 -42.28
CA ARG A 18 19.40 -16.85 -42.71
C ARG A 18 18.98 -16.76 -44.18
N ALA A 19 19.58 -17.60 -45.04
CA ALA A 19 19.20 -17.69 -46.45
C ALA A 19 17.82 -18.34 -46.66
N ARG A 20 17.48 -19.34 -45.85
CA ARG A 20 16.18 -20.04 -45.91
C ARG A 20 15.02 -19.25 -45.29
N MET A 21 15.32 -18.44 -44.29
CA MET A 21 14.29 -17.63 -43.56
C MET A 21 14.67 -16.15 -43.49
N PRO A 22 14.80 -15.43 -44.61
CA PRO A 22 15.23 -14.02 -44.61
C PRO A 22 14.27 -13.10 -43.84
N ARG A 23 12.98 -13.51 -43.69
CA ARG A 23 11.97 -12.77 -42.90
C ARG A 23 12.13 -12.89 -41.39
N ALA A 24 12.86 -13.90 -40.90
CA ALA A 24 13.13 -14.10 -39.48
C ALA A 24 14.32 -13.26 -38.98
N PHE A 25 15.29 -12.99 -39.88
CA PHE A 25 16.55 -12.30 -39.53
C PHE A 25 16.64 -10.85 -40.01
N GLY A 26 15.61 -10.34 -40.70
CA GLY A 26 15.58 -8.95 -41.14
C GLY A 26 14.18 -8.37 -41.13
N MET A 27 14.03 -7.16 -40.61
CA MET A 27 12.79 -6.43 -40.80
C MET A 27 12.60 -6.09 -42.28
N THR A 28 11.48 -6.51 -42.86
CA THR A 28 11.11 -6.09 -44.23
C THR A 28 10.99 -4.55 -44.27
N LYS A 29 11.38 -3.95 -45.41
CA LYS A 29 11.37 -2.48 -45.60
C LYS A 29 10.10 -1.80 -45.03
N PRO A 30 8.84 -2.30 -45.29
CA PRO A 30 7.64 -1.68 -44.77
C PRO A 30 7.49 -1.86 -43.22
N ARG A 31 8.07 -2.90 -42.64
CA ARG A 31 8.04 -3.13 -41.19
C ARG A 31 9.04 -2.20 -40.47
N ARG A 32 10.20 -1.97 -41.11
CA ARG A 32 11.21 -1.02 -40.62
C ARG A 32 10.70 0.43 -40.71
N ALA A 33 10.04 0.79 -41.80
CA ALA A 33 9.40 2.11 -41.96
C ALA A 33 8.30 2.35 -40.91
N ARG A 34 7.44 1.35 -40.66
CA ARG A 34 6.41 1.44 -39.58
C ARG A 34 7.01 1.54 -38.19
N ALA A 35 8.10 0.83 -37.91
CA ALA A 35 8.80 0.94 -36.65
C ALA A 35 9.42 2.35 -36.46
N ILE A 36 10.07 2.89 -37.50
CA ILE A 36 10.62 4.24 -37.46
C ILE A 36 9.50 5.30 -37.31
N ALA A 37 8.41 5.17 -38.06
CA ALA A 37 7.26 6.04 -37.94
C ALA A 37 6.64 5.99 -36.52
N GLY A 38 6.56 4.79 -35.91
CA GLY A 38 6.13 4.64 -34.52
C GLY A 38 7.04 5.33 -33.51
N TRP A 39 8.35 5.20 -33.67
CA TRP A 39 9.33 5.90 -32.84
C TRP A 39 9.29 7.41 -33.02
N LEU A 40 9.12 7.89 -34.25
CA LEU A 40 8.96 9.32 -34.53
C LEU A 40 7.67 9.88 -33.97
N ALA A 41 6.55 9.15 -34.10
CA ALA A 41 5.28 9.56 -33.52
C ALA A 41 5.35 9.56 -31.97
N GLY A 42 5.96 8.54 -31.36
CA GLY A 42 6.19 8.50 -29.91
C GLY A 42 7.11 9.64 -29.44
N GLY A 43 8.18 9.92 -30.18
CA GLY A 43 9.07 11.04 -29.91
C GLY A 43 8.38 12.38 -30.04
N ALA A 44 7.61 12.59 -31.10
CA ALA A 44 6.81 13.81 -31.29
C ALA A 44 5.78 14.00 -30.18
N TRP A 45 5.09 12.92 -29.77
CA TRP A 45 4.19 12.99 -28.61
C TRP A 45 4.94 13.36 -27.32
N LEU A 46 6.06 12.72 -27.04
CA LEU A 46 6.87 13.05 -25.84
C LEU A 46 7.26 14.53 -25.83
N VAL A 47 7.76 15.06 -26.95
CA VAL A 47 8.10 16.49 -27.10
C VAL A 47 6.88 17.38 -26.88
N THR A 48 5.73 16.99 -27.42
CA THR A 48 4.47 17.73 -27.19
C THR A 48 4.08 17.74 -25.72
N LEU A 49 4.21 16.60 -25.02
CA LEU A 49 3.95 16.54 -23.57
C LEU A 49 4.94 17.39 -22.78
N LEU A 50 6.24 17.33 -23.08
CA LEU A 50 7.25 18.14 -22.42
C LEU A 50 6.97 19.63 -22.61
N TRP A 51 6.54 20.02 -23.80
CA TRP A 51 6.14 21.41 -24.09
C TRP A 51 4.84 21.80 -23.38
N TRP A 52 3.84 20.90 -23.38
CA TRP A 52 2.55 21.14 -22.71
C TRP A 52 2.70 21.35 -21.20
N PHE A 53 3.57 20.56 -20.55
CA PHE A 53 3.86 20.67 -19.13
C PHE A 53 4.94 21.71 -18.81
N ASP A 54 5.40 22.46 -19.79
CA ASP A 54 6.45 23.48 -19.64
C ASP A 54 7.73 22.93 -18.97
N ILE A 55 8.08 21.68 -19.32
CA ILE A 55 9.27 21.00 -18.81
C ILE A 55 10.48 21.40 -19.66
N THR A 56 11.13 22.50 -19.25
CA THR A 56 12.36 22.97 -19.90
C THR A 56 13.60 22.52 -19.12
N PRO A 57 14.74 22.27 -19.79
CA PRO A 57 15.99 21.92 -19.11
C PRO A 57 16.40 22.97 -18.05
N MET A 58 16.14 24.24 -18.34
CA MET A 58 16.43 25.34 -17.40
C MET A 58 15.56 25.27 -16.15
N ARG A 59 14.29 24.89 -16.28
CA ARG A 59 13.37 24.74 -15.15
C ARG A 59 13.77 23.58 -14.26
N ILE A 60 14.22 22.46 -14.87
CA ILE A 60 14.78 21.31 -14.15
C ILE A 60 16.06 21.73 -13.41
N TRP A 61 16.96 22.46 -14.06
CA TRP A 61 18.21 22.91 -13.45
C TRP A 61 17.97 23.83 -12.26
N ASN A 62 17.08 24.81 -12.43
CA ASN A 62 16.69 25.72 -11.36
C ASN A 62 15.99 25.01 -10.21
N GLY A 63 15.13 24.02 -10.50
CA GLY A 63 14.50 23.16 -9.49
C GLY A 63 15.52 22.34 -8.71
N LEU A 64 16.49 21.74 -9.39
CA LEU A 64 17.55 20.95 -8.77
C LEU A 64 18.47 21.78 -7.88
N SER A 65 18.84 23.00 -8.33
CA SER A 65 19.64 23.93 -7.52
C SER A 65 18.89 24.39 -6.27
N GLY A 66 17.57 24.66 -6.41
CA GLY A 66 16.70 25.01 -5.28
C GLY A 66 16.60 23.84 -4.28
N LEU A 67 16.42 22.61 -4.77
CA LEU A 67 16.39 21.41 -3.93
C LEU A 67 17.70 21.22 -3.16
N LEU A 68 18.86 21.41 -3.83
CA LEU A 68 20.17 21.32 -3.19
C LEU A 68 20.33 22.36 -2.08
N THR A 69 19.80 23.56 -2.26
CA THR A 69 19.80 24.62 -1.25
C THR A 69 18.96 24.21 -0.04
N ILE A 70 17.75 23.68 -0.25
CA ILE A 70 16.90 23.17 0.83
C ILE A 70 17.62 22.06 1.61
N VAL A 71 18.21 21.09 0.91
CA VAL A 71 18.95 19.98 1.56
C VAL A 71 20.11 20.52 2.40
N ARG A 72 20.83 21.53 1.95
CA ARG A 72 21.88 22.15 2.75
C ARG A 72 21.36 22.85 4.01
N LEU A 73 20.20 23.50 3.92
CA LEU A 73 19.55 24.16 5.06
C LEU A 73 18.94 23.16 6.07
N MET A 74 18.77 21.90 5.68
CA MET A 74 18.30 20.85 6.56
C MET A 74 19.38 20.38 7.56
N PHE A 75 20.67 20.65 7.29
CA PHE A 75 21.78 20.20 8.13
C PHE A 75 22.41 21.38 8.91
N PRO A 76 22.71 21.17 10.22
CA PRO A 76 22.45 19.98 11.04
C PRO A 76 20.97 19.88 11.47
N PRO A 77 20.42 18.66 11.64
CA PRO A 77 19.04 18.50 12.13
C PRO A 77 18.93 19.00 13.57
N SER A 78 17.91 19.79 13.85
CA SER A 78 17.66 20.41 15.16
C SER A 78 16.21 20.16 15.57
N PRO A 79 15.92 19.78 16.83
CA PRO A 79 14.55 19.67 17.31
C PRO A 79 13.89 21.05 17.54
N GLY A 80 14.68 22.13 17.64
CA GLY A 80 14.19 23.46 17.96
C GLY A 80 13.69 23.61 19.40
N ALA A 81 13.18 24.80 19.74
CA ALA A 81 12.66 25.07 21.08
C ALA A 81 11.33 24.31 21.38
N GLN A 82 10.56 23.98 20.33
CA GLN A 82 9.25 23.31 20.44
C GLN A 82 9.35 21.79 20.22
N TRP A 83 10.40 21.17 20.73
CA TRP A 83 10.61 19.72 20.58
C TRP A 83 9.48 18.87 21.22
N ALA A 84 8.87 19.39 22.30
CA ALA A 84 7.77 18.72 22.99
C ALA A 84 6.55 18.57 22.08
N ASP A 85 6.21 19.61 21.29
CA ASP A 85 5.09 19.59 20.34
C ASP A 85 5.34 18.58 19.20
N ILE A 86 6.60 18.42 18.79
CA ILE A 86 7.00 17.41 17.80
C ILE A 86 6.78 15.99 18.36
N LEU A 87 7.20 15.73 19.59
CA LEU A 87 6.99 14.43 20.23
C LEU A 87 5.51 14.14 20.47
N GLN A 88 4.74 15.13 20.92
CA GLN A 88 3.30 15.01 21.07
C GLN A 88 2.65 14.70 19.70
N GLY A 89 2.97 15.45 18.64
CA GLY A 89 2.46 15.20 17.30
C GLY A 89 2.82 13.79 16.79
N MET A 90 4.00 13.28 17.15
CA MET A 90 4.39 11.90 16.80
C MET A 90 3.53 10.88 17.56
N ALA A 91 3.35 11.07 18.86
CA ALA A 91 2.49 10.21 19.68
C ALA A 91 1.03 10.23 19.17
N GLU A 92 0.50 11.40 18.82
CA GLU A 92 -0.82 11.54 18.20
C GLU A 92 -0.93 10.76 16.90
N SER A 93 0.09 10.83 16.01
CA SER A 93 0.08 10.08 14.75
C SER A 93 0.05 8.58 14.96
N VAL A 94 0.85 8.05 15.91
CA VAL A 94 0.84 6.63 16.26
C VAL A 94 -0.50 6.22 16.87
N ALA A 95 -1.04 7.04 17.76
CA ALA A 95 -2.36 6.80 18.36
C ALA A 95 -3.48 6.79 17.31
N MET A 96 -3.47 7.74 16.36
CA MET A 96 -4.44 7.77 15.25
C MET A 96 -4.34 6.51 14.39
N ALA A 97 -3.13 6.10 14.02
CA ALA A 97 -2.90 4.90 13.23
C ALA A 97 -3.41 3.66 13.96
N PHE A 98 -3.10 3.54 15.25
CA PHE A 98 -3.55 2.40 16.06
C PHE A 98 -5.07 2.38 16.23
N LEU A 99 -5.66 3.48 16.71
CA LEU A 99 -7.10 3.55 16.97
C LEU A 99 -7.93 3.40 15.69
N GLY A 100 -7.51 4.03 14.58
CA GLY A 100 -8.20 3.91 13.30
C GLY A 100 -8.16 2.49 12.75
N THR A 101 -6.98 1.86 12.76
CA THR A 101 -6.83 0.48 12.30
C THR A 101 -7.53 -0.51 13.23
N PHE A 102 -7.50 -0.28 14.55
CA PHE A 102 -8.19 -1.13 15.52
C PHE A 102 -9.72 -1.02 15.39
N ALA A 103 -10.25 0.18 15.23
CA ALA A 103 -11.69 0.37 14.96
C ALA A 103 -12.10 -0.32 13.65
N ALA A 104 -11.28 -0.19 12.61
CA ALA A 104 -11.50 -0.90 11.35
C ALA A 104 -11.45 -2.43 11.53
N LEU A 105 -10.51 -2.97 12.31
CA LEU A 105 -10.42 -4.40 12.63
C LEU A 105 -11.73 -4.92 13.25
N VAL A 106 -12.24 -4.22 14.27
CA VAL A 106 -13.48 -4.62 14.98
C VAL A 106 -14.67 -4.67 14.04
N ILE A 107 -14.78 -3.70 13.12
CA ILE A 107 -15.87 -3.66 12.13
C ILE A 107 -15.61 -4.67 10.99
N ALA A 108 -14.37 -4.85 10.57
CA ALA A 108 -14.01 -5.73 9.46
C ALA A 108 -14.16 -7.22 9.79
N ILE A 109 -14.02 -7.63 11.05
CA ILE A 109 -14.21 -9.04 11.45
C ILE A 109 -15.60 -9.55 11.04
N PRO A 110 -16.73 -8.98 11.49
CA PRO A 110 -18.05 -9.46 11.08
C PRO A 110 -18.27 -9.32 9.57
N LEU A 111 -17.79 -8.23 8.96
CA LEU A 111 -17.91 -8.03 7.52
C LEU A 111 -17.10 -9.06 6.71
N GLY A 112 -15.95 -9.48 7.19
CA GLY A 112 -15.14 -10.54 6.59
C GLY A 112 -15.86 -11.88 6.59
N PHE A 113 -16.49 -12.26 7.71
CA PHE A 113 -17.32 -13.47 7.76
C PHE A 113 -18.53 -13.38 6.82
N LEU A 114 -19.19 -12.23 6.72
CA LEU A 114 -20.29 -12.03 5.77
C LEU A 114 -19.83 -12.03 4.32
N GLY A 115 -18.58 -11.64 4.05
CA GLY A 115 -17.97 -11.60 2.72
C GLY A 115 -17.41 -12.94 2.25
N ALA A 116 -17.34 -13.96 3.11
CA ALA A 116 -16.75 -15.25 2.79
C ALA A 116 -17.78 -16.24 2.21
N ARG A 117 -17.46 -16.89 1.07
CA ARG A 117 -18.37 -17.84 0.37
C ARG A 117 -18.69 -19.08 1.17
N ASN A 118 -17.75 -19.54 1.97
CA ASN A 118 -17.92 -20.74 2.81
C ASN A 118 -18.79 -20.49 4.06
N VAL A 119 -19.14 -19.23 4.34
CA VAL A 119 -20.00 -18.85 5.46
C VAL A 119 -21.38 -18.39 4.95
N VAL A 120 -21.42 -17.54 3.93
CA VAL A 120 -22.67 -17.00 3.36
C VAL A 120 -22.96 -17.66 2.01
N VAL A 121 -23.98 -18.51 1.98
CA VAL A 121 -24.36 -19.29 0.79
C VAL A 121 -25.06 -18.46 -0.29
N ASN A 122 -25.64 -17.28 0.07
CA ASN A 122 -26.36 -16.43 -0.88
C ASN A 122 -25.36 -15.72 -1.82
N ALA A 123 -25.32 -16.17 -3.08
CA ALA A 123 -24.41 -15.65 -4.10
C ALA A 123 -24.63 -14.15 -4.39
N LEU A 124 -25.86 -13.65 -4.32
CA LEU A 124 -26.16 -12.23 -4.58
C LEU A 124 -25.65 -11.35 -3.44
N ALA A 125 -25.87 -11.76 -2.19
CA ALA A 125 -25.37 -11.04 -1.03
C ALA A 125 -23.84 -10.98 -1.00
N HIS A 126 -23.20 -12.13 -1.26
CA HIS A 126 -21.75 -12.22 -1.39
C HIS A 126 -21.20 -11.31 -2.51
N PHE A 127 -21.79 -11.36 -3.70
CA PHE A 127 -21.37 -10.53 -4.84
C PHE A 127 -21.50 -9.04 -4.52
N SER A 128 -22.66 -8.62 -3.98
CA SER A 128 -22.93 -7.22 -3.66
C SER A 128 -21.96 -6.69 -2.59
N LEU A 129 -21.72 -7.47 -1.55
CA LEU A 129 -20.81 -7.06 -0.48
C LEU A 129 -19.36 -6.94 -0.97
N ARG A 130 -18.89 -7.88 -1.80
CA ARG A 130 -17.55 -7.78 -2.41
C ARG A 130 -17.40 -6.59 -3.35
N ARG A 131 -18.44 -6.28 -4.13
CA ARG A 131 -18.43 -5.05 -4.97
C ARG A 131 -18.43 -3.77 -4.13
N ALA A 132 -19.14 -3.77 -3.01
CA ALA A 132 -19.08 -2.65 -2.06
C ALA A 132 -17.66 -2.48 -1.48
N PHE A 133 -16.99 -3.57 -1.07
CA PHE A 133 -15.59 -3.49 -0.62
C PHE A 133 -14.66 -2.99 -1.71
N ASP A 134 -14.80 -3.48 -2.95
CA ASP A 134 -13.98 -3.03 -4.07
C ASP A 134 -14.18 -1.53 -4.37
N GLY A 135 -15.42 -1.04 -4.27
CA GLY A 135 -15.75 0.38 -4.45
C GLY A 135 -15.17 1.27 -3.35
N LEU A 136 -15.32 0.87 -2.08
CA LEU A 136 -14.80 1.63 -0.95
C LEU A 136 -13.25 1.69 -0.95
N ARG A 137 -12.59 0.61 -1.34
CA ARG A 137 -11.11 0.59 -1.49
C ARG A 137 -10.60 1.51 -2.59
N GLY A 138 -11.45 1.89 -3.55
CA GLY A 138 -11.10 2.85 -4.60
C GLY A 138 -11.01 4.30 -4.10
N ILE A 139 -11.48 4.59 -2.89
CA ILE A 139 -11.41 5.92 -2.29
C ILE A 139 -10.13 6.05 -1.47
N ASP A 140 -9.26 6.97 -1.87
CA ASP A 140 -8.01 7.24 -1.17
C ASP A 140 -8.24 7.76 0.26
N GLN A 141 -7.35 7.39 1.18
CA GLN A 141 -7.41 7.78 2.58
C GLN A 141 -7.39 9.30 2.78
N LEU A 142 -6.75 10.07 1.89
CA LEU A 142 -6.75 11.52 1.92
C LEU A 142 -8.14 12.11 1.65
N ILE A 143 -8.93 11.50 0.78
CA ILE A 143 -10.31 11.94 0.49
C ILE A 143 -11.17 11.77 1.74
N TRP A 144 -11.02 10.64 2.42
CA TRP A 144 -11.67 10.41 3.71
C TRP A 144 -11.25 11.44 4.75
N ALA A 145 -9.95 11.74 4.86
CA ALA A 145 -9.44 12.73 5.80
C ALA A 145 -10.03 14.12 5.55
N LEU A 146 -10.02 14.59 4.29
CA LEU A 146 -10.62 15.87 3.93
C LEU A 146 -12.13 15.94 4.25
N THR A 147 -12.83 14.83 4.01
CA THR A 147 -14.26 14.72 4.32
C THR A 147 -14.52 14.81 5.82
N PHE A 148 -13.77 14.04 6.63
CA PHE A 148 -13.97 14.04 8.08
C PHE A 148 -13.45 15.32 8.74
N VAL A 149 -12.37 15.93 8.26
CA VAL A 149 -11.92 17.24 8.73
C VAL A 149 -13.03 18.30 8.54
N ARG A 150 -13.79 18.23 7.44
CA ARG A 150 -14.95 19.11 7.23
C ARG A 150 -16.14 18.77 8.12
N ALA A 151 -16.34 17.51 8.46
CA ALA A 151 -17.49 17.05 9.23
C ALA A 151 -17.30 17.21 10.75
N VAL A 152 -16.13 16.84 11.30
CA VAL A 152 -15.87 16.82 12.74
C VAL A 152 -14.86 17.88 13.19
N GLY A 153 -14.30 18.67 12.27
CA GLY A 153 -13.27 19.67 12.53
C GLY A 153 -11.86 19.15 12.39
N LEU A 154 -10.90 20.10 12.52
CA LEU A 154 -9.47 19.80 12.53
C LEU A 154 -9.09 19.00 13.78
N GLY A 155 -8.20 18.03 13.63
CA GLY A 155 -7.63 17.31 14.77
C GLY A 155 -7.57 15.79 14.60
N PRO A 156 -7.03 15.07 15.60
CA PRO A 156 -6.74 13.64 15.53
C PRO A 156 -7.98 12.75 15.30
N LEU A 157 -9.15 13.18 15.74
CA LEU A 157 -10.39 12.43 15.54
C LEU A 157 -10.73 12.25 14.06
N ALA A 158 -10.53 13.31 13.24
CA ALA A 158 -10.74 13.22 11.79
C ALA A 158 -9.78 12.19 11.16
N GLY A 159 -8.53 12.15 11.63
CA GLY A 159 -7.53 11.16 11.19
C GLY A 159 -7.89 9.73 11.55
N VAL A 160 -8.36 9.49 12.79
CA VAL A 160 -8.85 8.17 13.24
C VAL A 160 -10.00 7.69 12.35
N LEU A 161 -10.99 8.55 12.09
CA LEU A 161 -12.15 8.21 11.26
C LEU A 161 -11.74 7.95 9.80
N ALA A 162 -10.80 8.73 9.27
CA ALA A 162 -10.30 8.55 7.90
C ALA A 162 -9.58 7.21 7.73
N ILE A 163 -8.68 6.86 8.66
CA ILE A 163 -8.00 5.57 8.66
C ILE A 163 -9.03 4.44 8.81
N CYS A 164 -9.95 4.57 9.77
CA CYS A 164 -10.98 3.56 9.98
C CYS A 164 -11.81 3.30 8.72
N ALA A 165 -12.33 4.36 8.08
CA ALA A 165 -13.17 4.24 6.88
C ALA A 165 -12.42 3.62 5.70
N ALA A 166 -11.16 3.99 5.48
CA ALA A 166 -10.33 3.42 4.42
C ALA A 166 -10.01 1.94 4.67
N GLU A 167 -9.73 1.57 5.93
CA GLU A 167 -9.26 0.23 6.30
C GLU A 167 -10.36 -0.81 6.45
N ILE A 168 -11.60 -0.43 6.75
CA ILE A 168 -12.72 -1.37 6.92
C ILE A 168 -12.83 -2.29 5.70
N ALA A 169 -12.88 -1.74 4.49
CA ALA A 169 -13.05 -2.52 3.27
C ALA A 169 -11.81 -3.34 2.91
N VAL A 170 -10.62 -2.82 3.22
CA VAL A 170 -9.34 -3.53 3.01
C VAL A 170 -9.28 -4.76 3.91
N LEU A 171 -9.45 -4.58 5.23
CA LEU A 171 -9.40 -5.66 6.19
C LEU A 171 -10.54 -6.66 6.00
N ALA A 172 -11.77 -6.20 5.74
CA ALA A 172 -12.90 -7.09 5.53
C ALA A 172 -12.67 -8.03 4.32
N LYS A 173 -12.10 -7.50 3.24
CA LYS A 173 -11.78 -8.32 2.07
C LYS A 173 -10.66 -9.32 2.36
N LEU A 174 -9.58 -8.89 3.01
CA LEU A 174 -8.48 -9.77 3.41
C LEU A 174 -8.94 -10.86 4.38
N PHE A 175 -9.84 -10.54 5.30
CA PHE A 175 -10.42 -11.50 6.24
C PHE A 175 -11.33 -12.50 5.53
N ALA A 176 -12.16 -12.05 4.59
CA ALA A 176 -12.97 -12.94 3.78
C ALA A 176 -12.10 -13.94 2.98
N GLU A 177 -11.01 -13.45 2.38
CA GLU A 177 -10.06 -14.31 1.67
C GLU A 177 -9.33 -15.30 2.61
N ALA A 178 -8.93 -14.87 3.80
CA ALA A 178 -8.34 -15.77 4.81
C ALA A 178 -9.33 -16.85 5.26
N ILE A 179 -10.60 -16.49 5.45
CA ILE A 179 -11.67 -17.43 5.83
C ILE A 179 -11.95 -18.44 4.70
N GLU A 180 -11.95 -17.99 3.44
CA GLU A 180 -12.16 -18.86 2.28
C GLU A 180 -11.02 -19.86 2.07
N ASN A 181 -9.79 -19.48 2.41
CA ASN A 181 -8.59 -20.31 2.28
C ASN A 181 -8.31 -21.23 3.49
N ALA A 182 -9.13 -21.16 4.54
CA ALA A 182 -8.96 -22.01 5.71
C ALA A 182 -9.30 -23.49 5.40
N ASP A 183 -8.64 -24.44 6.09
CA ASP A 183 -8.89 -25.87 5.90
C ASP A 183 -10.30 -26.26 6.36
N ALA A 184 -11.12 -26.71 5.41
CA ALA A 184 -12.50 -27.13 5.66
C ALA A 184 -12.60 -28.36 6.58
N ARG A 185 -11.58 -29.24 6.62
CA ARG A 185 -11.59 -30.51 7.37
C ARG A 185 -11.86 -30.30 8.85
N GLN A 186 -11.31 -29.27 9.46
CA GLN A 186 -11.55 -28.97 10.89
C GLN A 186 -13.02 -28.59 11.14
N GLY A 187 -13.64 -27.85 10.24
CA GLY A 187 -15.07 -27.54 10.31
C GLY A 187 -15.96 -28.75 10.09
N GLU A 188 -15.59 -29.61 9.15
CA GLU A 188 -16.30 -30.87 8.85
C GLU A 188 -16.24 -31.86 10.02
N ALA A 189 -15.09 -31.95 10.69
CA ALA A 189 -14.95 -32.79 11.89
C ALA A 189 -15.92 -32.39 13.01
N ILE A 190 -16.10 -31.07 13.22
CA ILE A 190 -17.07 -30.56 14.21
C ILE A 190 -18.50 -30.83 13.76
N ALA A 191 -18.80 -30.75 12.48
CA ALA A 191 -20.11 -31.09 11.95
C ALA A 191 -20.42 -32.59 12.12
N ALA A 192 -19.44 -33.48 11.92
CA ALA A 192 -19.59 -34.92 12.06
C ALA A 192 -19.98 -35.38 13.48
N VAL A 193 -19.58 -34.62 14.52
CA VAL A 193 -20.00 -34.86 15.91
C VAL A 193 -21.27 -34.09 16.30
N GLY A 194 -22.03 -33.56 15.33
CA GLY A 194 -23.29 -32.83 15.56
C GLY A 194 -23.13 -31.38 15.96
N GLY A 195 -21.98 -30.77 15.76
CA GLY A 195 -21.74 -29.35 16.07
C GLY A 195 -22.55 -28.40 15.17
N SER A 196 -23.14 -27.37 15.77
CA SER A 196 -23.85 -26.31 15.05
C SER A 196 -22.90 -25.45 14.18
N GLY A 197 -23.47 -24.66 13.24
CA GLY A 197 -22.69 -23.75 12.39
C GLY A 197 -21.82 -22.77 13.19
N LEU A 198 -22.30 -22.26 14.32
CA LEU A 198 -21.52 -21.38 15.21
C LEU A 198 -20.34 -22.12 15.87
N LEU A 199 -20.52 -23.39 16.25
CA LEU A 199 -19.43 -24.21 16.80
C LEU A 199 -18.37 -24.51 15.75
N ARG A 200 -18.76 -24.73 14.50
CA ARG A 200 -17.84 -24.88 13.35
C ARG A 200 -16.99 -23.62 13.16
N ILE A 201 -17.61 -22.44 13.21
CA ILE A 201 -16.88 -21.16 13.12
C ILE A 201 -15.94 -21.00 14.30
N ARG A 202 -16.42 -21.21 15.54
CA ARG A 202 -15.66 -20.95 16.75
C ARG A 202 -14.46 -21.88 16.95
N TYR A 203 -14.61 -23.16 16.67
CA TYR A 203 -13.60 -24.18 16.96
C TYR A 203 -12.90 -24.72 15.72
N GLY A 204 -13.52 -24.64 14.54
CA GLY A 204 -12.92 -25.13 13.31
C GLY A 204 -12.24 -24.02 12.50
N LEU A 205 -12.86 -22.84 12.42
CA LEU A 205 -12.41 -21.79 11.50
C LEU A 205 -11.62 -20.69 12.21
N LEU A 206 -12.16 -20.13 13.29
CA LEU A 206 -11.57 -18.99 14.00
C LEU A 206 -10.13 -19.23 14.48
N PRO A 207 -9.74 -20.39 15.04
CA PRO A 207 -8.36 -20.63 15.44
C PRO A 207 -7.36 -20.59 14.29
N GLN A 208 -7.78 -20.97 13.08
CA GLN A 208 -6.93 -20.94 11.89
C GLN A 208 -6.75 -19.52 11.35
N VAL A 209 -7.84 -18.73 11.30
CA VAL A 209 -7.83 -17.43 10.64
C VAL A 209 -7.40 -16.28 11.56
N LEU A 210 -7.56 -16.44 12.89
CA LEU A 210 -7.22 -15.41 13.86
C LEU A 210 -5.74 -14.97 13.79
N PRO A 211 -4.75 -15.87 13.70
CA PRO A 211 -3.35 -15.45 13.54
C PRO A 211 -3.11 -14.65 12.24
N VAL A 212 -3.80 -15.05 11.17
CA VAL A 212 -3.72 -14.35 9.88
C VAL A 212 -4.35 -12.94 9.98
N MET A 213 -5.53 -12.84 10.58
CA MET A 213 -6.21 -11.56 10.80
C MET A 213 -5.37 -10.60 11.66
N LEU A 214 -4.77 -11.10 12.73
CA LEU A 214 -3.87 -10.31 13.58
C LEU A 214 -2.61 -9.89 12.85
N SER A 215 -2.05 -10.75 12.00
CA SER A 215 -0.91 -10.40 11.15
C SER A 215 -1.25 -9.30 10.15
N GLN A 216 -2.43 -9.35 9.53
CA GLN A 216 -2.92 -8.30 8.63
C GLN A 216 -3.17 -6.98 9.37
N PHE A 217 -3.74 -7.04 10.57
CA PHE A 217 -3.92 -5.85 11.41
C PHE A 217 -2.57 -5.19 11.72
N LEU A 218 -1.56 -5.94 12.15
CA LEU A 218 -0.23 -5.41 12.45
C LEU A 218 0.43 -4.79 11.21
N TYR A 219 0.27 -5.41 10.04
CA TYR A 219 0.76 -4.87 8.78
C TYR A 219 0.08 -3.54 8.41
N GLN A 220 -1.25 -3.48 8.53
CA GLN A 220 -1.99 -2.25 8.25
C GLN A 220 -1.69 -1.15 9.27
N PHE A 221 -1.54 -1.49 10.56
CA PHE A 221 -1.13 -0.53 11.57
C PHE A 221 0.24 0.11 11.26
N GLU A 222 1.23 -0.70 10.87
CA GLU A 222 2.54 -0.21 10.42
C GLU A 222 2.40 0.72 9.21
N SER A 223 1.67 0.30 8.19
CA SER A 223 1.41 1.11 6.99
C SER A 223 0.70 2.43 7.32
N ASN A 224 -0.30 2.38 8.19
CA ASN A 224 -1.08 3.54 8.61
C ASN A 224 -0.30 4.51 9.50
N THR A 225 0.70 4.05 10.23
CA THR A 225 1.62 4.94 10.96
C THR A 225 2.37 5.87 10.00
N ARG A 226 2.76 5.37 8.85
CA ARG A 226 3.39 6.14 7.78
C ARG A 226 2.40 7.11 7.13
N SER A 227 1.22 6.62 6.79
CA SER A 227 0.15 7.41 6.17
C SER A 227 -0.38 8.52 7.08
N ALA A 228 -0.42 8.30 8.40
CA ALA A 228 -0.84 9.30 9.39
C ALA A 228 -0.02 10.60 9.31
N SER A 229 1.27 10.50 8.92
CA SER A 229 2.11 11.68 8.70
C SER A 229 1.60 12.56 7.55
N ILE A 230 1.01 11.95 6.52
CA ILE A 230 0.44 12.67 5.36
C ILE A 230 -0.92 13.26 5.73
N LEU A 231 -1.75 12.52 6.48
CA LEU A 231 -3.06 12.99 6.92
C LEU A 231 -2.99 14.27 7.75
N GLY A 232 -1.94 14.44 8.54
CA GLY A 232 -1.71 15.64 9.31
C GLY A 232 -1.54 16.91 8.46
N VAL A 233 -0.97 16.80 7.27
CA VAL A 233 -0.79 17.94 6.34
C VAL A 233 -2.14 18.52 5.89
N VAL A 234 -3.18 17.71 5.82
CA VAL A 234 -4.54 18.13 5.46
C VAL A 234 -5.41 18.52 6.66
N GLY A 235 -4.81 18.57 7.87
CA GLY A 235 -5.48 19.05 9.08
C GLY A 235 -6.02 17.96 10.00
N ALA A 236 -5.68 16.70 9.78
CA ALA A 236 -6.03 15.60 10.67
C ALA A 236 -5.18 15.53 11.95
N GLY A 237 -4.33 16.54 12.22
CA GLY A 237 -3.48 16.59 13.42
C GLY A 237 -2.20 15.74 13.30
N GLY A 238 -1.56 15.51 14.43
CA GLY A 238 -0.35 14.67 14.52
C GLY A 238 0.91 15.31 13.93
N ILE A 239 1.91 14.48 13.66
CA ILE A 239 3.24 14.92 13.19
C ILE A 239 3.20 15.61 11.83
N GLY A 240 2.24 15.28 10.97
CA GLY A 240 2.11 15.89 9.65
C GLY A 240 1.75 17.37 9.72
N LEU A 241 0.96 17.79 10.71
CA LEU A 241 0.68 19.20 10.97
C LEU A 241 1.97 19.94 11.34
N GLN A 242 2.78 19.33 12.22
CA GLN A 242 4.07 19.88 12.63
C GLN A 242 5.04 20.06 11.45
N ILE A 243 5.07 19.11 10.50
CA ILE A 243 5.84 19.26 9.25
C ILE A 243 5.33 20.42 8.42
N ALA A 244 4.00 20.47 8.18
CA ALA A 244 3.39 21.48 7.32
C ALA A 244 3.64 22.92 7.84
N GLU A 245 3.57 23.12 9.16
CA GLU A 245 3.86 24.41 9.80
C GLU A 245 5.32 24.82 9.62
N ARG A 246 6.27 23.90 9.85
CA ARG A 246 7.71 24.19 9.74
C ARG A 246 8.15 24.44 8.30
N ILE A 247 7.56 23.74 7.34
CA ILE A 247 7.79 24.02 5.91
C ILE A 247 7.32 25.45 5.57
N LYS A 248 6.16 25.89 6.06
CA LYS A 248 5.64 27.24 5.81
C LYS A 248 6.58 28.33 6.35
N VAL A 249 7.18 28.11 7.52
CA VAL A 249 8.13 29.07 8.13
C VAL A 249 9.59 28.80 7.73
N ARG A 250 9.84 27.83 6.84
CA ARG A 250 11.16 27.45 6.32
C ARG A 250 12.18 26.99 7.37
N TYR A 251 11.74 26.35 8.43
CA TYR A 251 12.60 25.73 9.44
C TYR A 251 13.04 24.32 8.96
N TRP A 252 13.91 24.30 7.95
CA TRP A 252 14.31 23.08 7.25
C TRP A 252 15.09 22.10 8.13
N ASP A 253 15.86 22.59 9.08
CA ASP A 253 16.58 21.80 10.11
C ASP A 253 15.61 21.00 10.97
N GLN A 254 14.50 21.62 11.40
CA GLN A 254 13.46 20.95 12.19
C GLN A 254 12.66 19.96 11.32
N VAL A 255 12.44 20.28 10.04
CA VAL A 255 11.79 19.35 9.09
C VAL A 255 12.61 18.07 8.96
N LEU A 256 13.93 18.17 8.82
CA LEU A 256 14.79 16.98 8.78
C LEU A 256 14.72 16.18 10.08
N PHE A 257 14.75 16.86 11.23
CA PHE A 257 14.60 16.19 12.52
C PHE A 257 13.29 15.39 12.61
N ILE A 258 12.18 15.98 12.18
CA ILE A 258 10.87 15.29 12.17
C ILE A 258 10.88 14.11 11.20
N ILE A 259 11.46 14.22 10.01
CA ILE A 259 11.60 13.12 9.05
C ILE A 259 12.38 11.96 9.67
N LEU A 260 13.48 12.24 10.35
CA LEU A 260 14.28 11.23 11.05
C LEU A 260 13.51 10.59 12.20
N LEU A 261 12.73 11.37 12.95
CA LEU A 261 11.87 10.87 14.02
C LEU A 261 10.78 9.93 13.49
N ILE A 262 10.13 10.29 12.37
CA ILE A 262 9.15 9.42 11.69
C ILE A 262 9.82 8.12 11.26
N PHE A 263 10.98 8.20 10.62
CA PHE A 263 11.73 7.03 10.18
C PHE A 263 12.09 6.10 11.34
N ALA A 264 12.61 6.66 12.44
CA ALA A 264 12.94 5.90 13.64
C ALA A 264 11.70 5.24 14.27
N THR A 265 10.60 5.97 14.37
CA THR A 265 9.34 5.45 14.94
C THR A 265 8.76 4.32 14.07
N VAL A 266 8.72 4.49 12.75
CA VAL A 266 8.26 3.45 11.83
C VAL A 266 9.17 2.22 11.91
N ALA A 267 10.48 2.38 11.97
CA ALA A 267 11.43 1.27 12.12
C ALA A 267 11.23 0.49 13.43
N VAL A 268 10.95 1.19 14.54
CA VAL A 268 10.63 0.55 15.83
C VAL A 268 9.32 -0.23 15.75
N ILE A 269 8.27 0.36 15.17
CA ILE A 269 6.97 -0.30 15.00
C ILE A 269 7.09 -1.52 14.10
N ASP A 270 7.81 -1.44 12.98
CA ASP A 270 8.07 -2.57 12.08
C ASP A 270 8.82 -3.70 12.81
N ALA A 271 9.88 -3.38 13.54
CA ALA A 271 10.63 -4.36 14.31
C ALA A 271 9.79 -5.05 15.40
N LEU A 272 8.87 -4.32 16.04
CA LEU A 272 7.93 -4.88 17.02
C LEU A 272 6.89 -5.76 16.33
N SER A 273 6.26 -5.26 15.28
CA SER A 273 5.23 -5.96 14.51
C SER A 273 5.78 -7.24 13.87
N SER A 274 7.00 -7.22 13.33
CA SER A 274 7.63 -8.40 12.73
C SER A 274 7.92 -9.50 13.78
N ARG A 275 8.37 -9.12 14.98
CA ARG A 275 8.57 -10.08 16.08
C ARG A 275 7.26 -10.71 16.54
N VAL A 276 6.18 -9.93 16.62
CA VAL A 276 4.86 -10.43 17.02
C VAL A 276 4.30 -11.36 15.93
N ARG A 277 4.37 -10.95 14.65
CA ARG A 277 3.96 -11.78 13.51
C ARG A 277 4.71 -13.11 13.46
N GLY A 278 6.03 -13.10 13.69
CA GLY A 278 6.85 -14.31 13.73
C GLY A 278 6.39 -15.31 14.80
N LYS A 279 5.94 -14.82 15.97
CA LYS A 279 5.38 -15.67 17.03
C LYS A 279 3.97 -16.16 16.71
N LEU A 280 3.15 -15.36 16.03
CA LEU A 280 1.77 -15.73 15.67
C LEU A 280 1.73 -16.81 14.57
N ILE A 281 2.63 -16.73 13.59
CA ILE A 281 2.68 -17.65 12.45
C ILE A 281 3.55 -18.87 12.75
N GLY A 282 4.60 -18.73 13.57
CA GLY A 282 5.52 -19.82 13.92
C GLY A 282 5.06 -20.73 15.07
N ALA A 283 3.88 -20.48 15.64
CA ALA A 283 3.29 -21.29 16.72
C ALA A 283 2.22 -22.29 16.20
N GLY A 284 2.09 -22.44 14.86
CA GLY A 284 1.18 -23.37 14.20
C GLY A 284 1.87 -24.62 13.63
#